data_16ba28b0ac488d49e3bdca4e30cf14c9
#
_entry.id   16ba28b0ac488d49e3bdca4e30cf14c9
#
_cell.length_a   1.000
_cell.length_b   1.000
_cell.length_c   1.000
_cell.angle_alpha   90.00
_cell.angle_beta   90.00
_cell.angle_gamma   90.00
#
_symmetry.space_group_name_H-M   'P 1'
#
loop_
_entity.id
_entity.type
_entity.pdbx_description
1 polymer ?
#
loop_
_entity_poly.entity_id
_entity_poly.type
_entity_poly.pdbx_seq_one_letter_code
_entity_poly.pdbx_strand_id
1 'polypeptide(L)'
;MHQFSKFDIYIFDCDGVILDSNQLKIDAMQRALEATTSDFDKVKKCVDYFRNNFGRSRFHHIDVFIEQFLELDKANASEIKKTILDEYSAQCKSLYLQADMTPGFIDFINELNGKKYIASGSEQQELRDVFKERGLNVYFDEIYGSPAKKSDLVANILKSNNSQNAVMFGDAISDLEASQVNNIEFIAYISFSNVPVELAKRSQMANFKVIKTWSEISED
;
A
#
# COMPACT_ATOMS: atom_id res chain seq x y z
N MET A 1 2.98 -12.71 -27.75
CA MET A 1 2.43 -11.44 -27.22
C MET A 1 2.01 -11.74 -25.80
N HIS A 2 2.70 -11.18 -24.81
CA HIS A 2 2.43 -11.50 -23.41
C HIS A 2 0.99 -11.13 -23.04
N GLN A 3 0.30 -12.02 -22.31
CA GLN A 3 -1.12 -11.87 -21.94
C GLN A 3 -1.38 -10.57 -21.15
N PHE A 4 -0.35 -10.02 -20.48
CA PHE A 4 -0.42 -8.81 -19.68
C PHE A 4 -0.12 -7.48 -20.41
N SER A 5 0.31 -7.51 -21.66
CA SER A 5 0.43 -6.30 -22.49
C SER A 5 -0.91 -5.74 -22.98
N LYS A 6 -2.04 -6.30 -22.51
CA LYS A 6 -3.40 -6.02 -23.01
C LYS A 6 -4.16 -4.95 -22.23
N PHE A 7 -3.65 -4.50 -21.07
CA PHE A 7 -4.34 -3.49 -20.28
C PHE A 7 -3.95 -2.08 -20.71
N ASP A 8 -4.92 -1.18 -20.70
CA ASP A 8 -4.70 0.24 -20.94
C ASP A 8 -4.10 0.92 -19.72
N ILE A 9 -4.41 0.37 -18.52
CA ILE A 9 -4.07 0.96 -17.22
C ILE A 9 -3.50 -0.11 -16.30
N TYR A 10 -2.34 0.18 -15.73
CA TYR A 10 -1.68 -0.61 -14.70
C TYR A 10 -1.61 0.20 -13.41
N ILE A 11 -2.16 -0.32 -12.34
CA ILE A 11 -2.20 0.34 -11.03
C ILE A 11 -1.40 -0.49 -10.05
N PHE A 12 -0.49 0.14 -9.32
CA PHE A 12 0.37 -0.54 -8.35
C PHE A 12 0.13 0.03 -6.95
N ASP A 13 0.04 -0.84 -5.96
CA ASP A 13 0.36 -0.38 -4.60
C ASP A 13 1.86 -0.10 -4.48
N CYS A 14 2.27 0.60 -3.45
CA CYS A 14 3.68 0.93 -3.22
C CYS A 14 4.36 -0.09 -2.30
N ASP A 15 3.83 -0.21 -1.07
CA ASP A 15 4.42 -1.01 -0.01
C ASP A 15 4.20 -2.51 -0.27
N GLY A 16 5.25 -3.32 -0.21
CA GLY A 16 5.18 -4.75 -0.49
C GLY A 16 4.95 -5.13 -1.97
N VAL A 17 4.81 -4.14 -2.85
CA VAL A 17 4.63 -4.33 -4.31
C VAL A 17 5.81 -3.72 -5.07
N ILE A 18 6.01 -2.40 -4.99
CA ILE A 18 7.15 -1.71 -5.62
C ILE A 18 8.36 -1.75 -4.69
N LEU A 19 8.14 -1.44 -3.41
CA LEU A 19 9.18 -1.36 -2.39
C LEU A 19 8.97 -2.43 -1.31
N ASP A 20 10.05 -3.08 -0.89
CA ASP A 20 10.10 -3.93 0.30
C ASP A 20 10.15 -3.05 1.56
N SER A 21 9.02 -2.47 1.91
CA SER A 21 8.91 -1.47 2.97
C SER A 21 7.95 -1.86 4.10
N ASN A 22 7.25 -2.97 3.99
CA ASN A 22 6.21 -3.36 4.95
C ASN A 22 6.73 -3.49 6.38
N GLN A 23 7.82 -4.24 6.60
CA GLN A 23 8.38 -4.41 7.94
C GLN A 23 8.96 -3.09 8.47
N LEU A 24 9.61 -2.30 7.62
CA LEU A 24 10.16 -1.00 8.00
C LEU A 24 9.07 -0.06 8.54
N LYS A 25 7.89 -0.06 7.90
CA LYS A 25 6.74 0.74 8.32
C LYS A 25 6.10 0.23 9.59
N ILE A 26 6.05 -1.08 9.79
CA ILE A 26 5.56 -1.68 11.03
C ILE A 26 6.46 -1.28 12.20
N ASP A 27 7.77 -1.35 12.02
CA ASP A 27 8.74 -0.96 13.05
C ASP A 27 8.67 0.55 13.36
N ALA A 28 8.44 1.38 12.33
CA ALA A 28 8.25 2.82 12.51
C ALA A 28 6.96 3.14 13.29
N MET A 29 5.87 2.44 13.00
CA MET A 29 4.61 2.61 13.72
C MET A 29 4.74 2.15 15.17
N GLN A 30 5.44 1.05 15.42
CA GLN A 30 5.73 0.59 16.77
C GLN A 30 6.48 1.66 17.56
N ARG A 31 7.58 2.21 17.02
CA ARG A 31 8.35 3.28 17.67
C ARG A 31 7.51 4.53 17.94
N ALA A 32 6.64 4.90 17.00
CA ALA A 32 5.74 6.05 17.19
C ALA A 32 4.73 5.82 18.32
N LEU A 33 4.23 4.60 18.49
CA LEU A 33 3.36 4.22 19.60
C LEU A 33 4.11 4.18 20.94
N GLU A 34 5.31 3.60 20.98
CA GLU A 34 6.16 3.55 22.18
C GLU A 34 6.56 4.95 22.69
N ALA A 35 6.62 5.94 21.82
CA ALA A 35 6.83 7.35 22.23
C ALA A 35 5.63 7.94 22.98
N THR A 36 4.45 7.33 22.91
CA THR A 36 3.22 7.86 23.53
C THR A 36 2.75 7.08 24.75
N THR A 37 3.14 5.83 24.89
CA THR A 37 2.73 4.97 26.01
C THR A 37 3.78 3.90 26.31
N SER A 38 3.94 3.59 27.59
CA SER A 38 4.76 2.46 28.07
C SER A 38 3.96 1.15 28.24
N ASP A 39 2.66 1.16 27.93
CA ASP A 39 1.81 -0.02 27.97
C ASP A 39 2.10 -0.93 26.77
N PHE A 40 2.94 -1.92 26.98
CA PHE A 40 3.38 -2.86 25.96
C PHE A 40 2.21 -3.63 25.31
N ASP A 41 1.19 -4.00 26.09
CA ASP A 41 0.05 -4.76 25.56
C ASP A 41 -0.81 -3.91 24.62
N LYS A 42 -0.99 -2.63 24.92
CA LYS A 42 -1.68 -1.69 24.04
C LYS A 42 -0.89 -1.44 22.76
N VAL A 43 0.42 -1.19 22.87
CA VAL A 43 1.30 -1.06 21.69
C VAL A 43 1.21 -2.29 20.81
N LYS A 44 1.32 -3.49 21.39
CA LYS A 44 1.24 -4.74 20.67
C LYS A 44 -0.08 -4.90 19.89
N LYS A 45 -1.23 -4.60 20.53
CA LYS A 45 -2.54 -4.66 19.86
C LYS A 45 -2.63 -3.71 18.67
N CYS A 46 -2.11 -2.49 18.82
CA CYS A 46 -2.07 -1.50 17.74
C CYS A 46 -1.20 -1.98 16.57
N VAL A 47 -0.01 -2.52 16.85
CA VAL A 47 0.94 -3.03 15.84
C VAL A 47 0.37 -4.26 15.14
N ASP A 48 -0.25 -5.19 15.86
CA ASP A 48 -0.91 -6.36 15.28
C ASP A 48 -2.06 -5.95 14.37
N TYR A 49 -2.87 -4.96 14.77
CA TYR A 49 -3.91 -4.40 13.92
C TYR A 49 -3.33 -3.74 12.66
N PHE A 50 -2.28 -2.92 12.82
CA PHE A 50 -1.60 -2.25 11.70
C PHE A 50 -1.10 -3.27 10.67
N ARG A 51 -0.40 -4.31 11.11
CA ARG A 51 0.12 -5.40 10.28
C ARG A 51 -0.99 -6.11 9.48
N ASN A 52 -2.09 -6.44 10.14
CA ASN A 52 -3.17 -7.22 9.53
C ASN A 52 -4.11 -6.38 8.63
N ASN A 53 -4.06 -5.05 8.72
CA ASN A 53 -4.89 -4.13 7.93
C ASN A 53 -4.06 -3.22 7.02
N PHE A 54 -2.88 -3.66 6.61
CA PHE A 54 -1.96 -2.90 5.80
C PHE A 54 -2.61 -2.40 4.49
N GLY A 55 -2.08 -1.29 3.93
CA GLY A 55 -2.62 -0.66 2.72
C GLY A 55 -3.73 0.36 2.96
N ARG A 56 -4.22 0.51 4.21
CA ARG A 56 -5.06 1.65 4.63
C ARG A 56 -4.20 2.84 5.02
N SER A 57 -4.81 4.04 5.08
CA SER A 57 -4.07 5.25 5.45
C SER A 57 -3.63 5.24 6.92
N ARG A 58 -2.48 5.91 7.21
CA ARG A 58 -2.02 6.12 8.60
C ARG A 58 -3.07 6.80 9.47
N PHE A 59 -3.86 7.70 8.90
CA PHE A 59 -4.94 8.38 9.60
C PHE A 59 -6.00 7.39 10.09
N HIS A 60 -6.43 6.47 9.21
CA HIS A 60 -7.39 5.43 9.57
C HIS A 60 -6.86 4.54 10.69
N HIS A 61 -5.61 4.09 10.60
CA HIS A 61 -5.02 3.23 11.63
C HIS A 61 -4.97 3.92 12.99
N ILE A 62 -4.52 5.16 13.04
CA ILE A 62 -4.39 5.90 14.29
C ILE A 62 -5.77 6.21 14.89
N ASP A 63 -6.79 6.50 14.07
CA ASP A 63 -8.16 6.64 14.56
C ASP A 63 -8.64 5.35 15.24
N VAL A 64 -8.41 4.19 14.63
CA VAL A 64 -8.74 2.89 15.25
C VAL A 64 -7.93 2.64 16.52
N PHE A 65 -6.65 3.01 16.57
CA PHE A 65 -5.83 2.87 17.79
C PHE A 65 -6.42 3.66 18.95
N ILE A 66 -6.76 4.92 18.70
CA ILE A 66 -7.37 5.82 19.70
C ILE A 66 -8.72 5.28 20.19
N GLU A 67 -9.57 4.85 19.25
CA GLU A 67 -10.93 4.43 19.54
C GLU A 67 -11.02 3.04 20.20
N GLN A 68 -10.13 2.11 19.86
CA GLN A 68 -10.33 0.69 20.21
C GLN A 68 -9.25 0.12 21.12
N PHE A 69 -8.01 0.63 21.09
CA PHE A 69 -6.90 -0.04 21.77
C PHE A 69 -6.21 0.78 22.85
N LEU A 70 -6.11 2.11 22.69
CA LEU A 70 -5.37 2.95 23.62
C LEU A 70 -6.20 3.39 24.83
N GLU A 71 -7.55 3.31 24.75
CA GLU A 71 -8.46 3.64 25.85
C GLU A 71 -8.20 5.01 26.45
N LEU A 72 -8.05 6.00 25.56
CA LEU A 72 -7.73 7.38 25.95
C LEU A 72 -8.98 8.16 26.31
N ASP A 73 -8.85 9.08 27.27
CA ASP A 73 -9.85 10.11 27.48
C ASP A 73 -9.83 11.13 26.30
N LYS A 74 -10.96 11.81 26.09
CA LYS A 74 -11.13 12.75 24.98
C LYS A 74 -10.14 13.94 25.02
N ALA A 75 -9.65 14.28 26.21
CA ALA A 75 -8.75 15.42 26.39
C ALA A 75 -7.36 15.10 25.81
N ASN A 76 -6.88 13.87 26.01
CA ASN A 76 -5.55 13.43 25.60
C ASN A 76 -5.51 12.84 24.18
N ALA A 77 -6.66 12.39 23.66
CA ALA A 77 -6.74 11.71 22.36
C ALA A 77 -6.16 12.52 21.19
N SER A 78 -6.44 13.82 21.13
CA SER A 78 -5.98 14.71 20.05
C SER A 78 -4.46 14.92 20.06
N GLU A 79 -3.87 15.08 21.24
CA GLU A 79 -2.43 15.26 21.42
C GLU A 79 -1.67 13.98 21.07
N ILE A 80 -2.14 12.85 21.59
CA ILE A 80 -1.54 11.54 21.30
C ILE A 80 -1.65 11.19 19.81
N LYS A 81 -2.81 11.43 19.18
CA LYS A 81 -2.98 11.27 17.73
C LYS A 81 -1.93 12.07 16.96
N LYS A 82 -1.75 13.34 17.32
CA LYS A 82 -0.76 14.22 16.69
C LYS A 82 0.65 13.67 16.87
N THR A 83 1.02 13.27 18.08
CA THR A 83 2.34 12.74 18.38
C THR A 83 2.64 11.48 17.57
N ILE A 84 1.72 10.51 17.50
CA ILE A 84 1.91 9.30 16.69
C ILE A 84 2.07 9.66 15.21
N LEU A 85 1.25 10.61 14.69
CA LEU A 85 1.36 11.06 13.29
C LEU A 85 2.71 11.70 13.00
N ASP A 86 3.16 12.60 13.86
CA ASP A 86 4.41 13.32 13.67
C ASP A 86 5.61 12.38 13.74
N GLU A 87 5.67 11.51 14.75
CA GLU A 87 6.74 10.52 14.94
C GLU A 87 6.80 9.50 13.79
N TYR A 88 5.65 9.00 13.36
CA TYR A 88 5.59 8.07 12.24
C TYR A 88 6.00 8.74 10.93
N SER A 89 5.49 9.95 10.65
CA SER A 89 5.80 10.70 9.43
C SER A 89 7.28 11.10 9.35
N ALA A 90 7.89 11.48 10.46
CA ALA A 90 9.31 11.81 10.53
C ALA A 90 10.22 10.64 10.09
N GLN A 91 9.78 9.40 10.30
CA GLN A 91 10.53 8.20 9.93
C GLN A 91 10.28 7.75 8.49
N CYS A 92 9.06 7.91 7.98
CA CYS A 92 8.64 7.31 6.70
C CYS A 92 9.49 7.75 5.52
N LYS A 93 9.81 9.04 5.38
CA LYS A 93 10.63 9.52 4.26
C LYS A 93 11.99 8.81 4.21
N SER A 94 12.69 8.73 5.34
CA SER A 94 13.99 8.07 5.42
C SER A 94 13.90 6.56 5.10
N LEU A 95 12.84 5.91 5.59
CA LEU A 95 12.61 4.49 5.34
C LEU A 95 12.39 4.20 3.86
N TYR A 96 11.57 5.01 3.19
CA TYR A 96 11.32 4.86 1.76
C TYR A 96 12.54 5.12 0.87
N LEU A 97 13.42 6.04 1.28
CA LEU A 97 14.67 6.28 0.56
C LEU A 97 15.62 5.08 0.63
N GLN A 98 15.54 4.28 1.70
CA GLN A 98 16.41 3.14 1.96
C GLN A 98 15.78 1.80 1.56
N ALA A 99 14.46 1.72 1.41
CA ALA A 99 13.77 0.48 1.08
C ALA A 99 14.23 -0.08 -0.26
N ASP A 100 14.55 -1.36 -0.31
CA ASP A 100 14.86 -2.03 -1.56
C ASP A 100 13.61 -2.12 -2.45
N MET A 101 13.84 -2.20 -3.75
CA MET A 101 12.78 -2.53 -4.69
C MET A 101 12.50 -4.03 -4.65
N THR A 102 11.24 -4.41 -4.89
CA THR A 102 10.92 -5.84 -5.02
C THR A 102 11.65 -6.42 -6.23
N PRO A 103 12.26 -7.61 -6.09
CA PRO A 103 13.11 -8.18 -7.13
C PRO A 103 12.40 -8.35 -8.48
N GLY A 104 12.98 -7.83 -9.54
CA GLY A 104 12.45 -7.92 -10.91
C GLY A 104 11.40 -6.88 -11.27
N PHE A 105 11.01 -5.97 -10.36
CA PHE A 105 9.99 -4.96 -10.63
C PHE A 105 10.37 -4.02 -11.79
N ILE A 106 11.62 -3.56 -11.87
CA ILE A 106 12.08 -2.65 -12.93
C ILE A 106 11.99 -3.31 -14.31
N ASP A 107 12.40 -4.56 -14.41
CA ASP A 107 12.32 -5.28 -15.68
C ASP A 107 10.86 -5.43 -16.10
N PHE A 108 10.00 -5.84 -15.18
CA PHE A 108 8.57 -5.98 -15.41
C PHE A 108 7.89 -4.68 -15.86
N ILE A 109 8.10 -3.57 -15.14
CA ILE A 109 7.41 -2.30 -15.47
C ILE A 109 7.85 -1.72 -16.83
N ASN A 110 9.07 -2.00 -17.26
CA ASN A 110 9.59 -1.59 -18.57
C ASN A 110 8.94 -2.35 -19.74
N GLU A 111 8.39 -3.54 -19.51
CA GLU A 111 7.69 -4.33 -20.53
C GLU A 111 6.24 -3.87 -20.77
N LEU A 112 5.68 -3.07 -19.86
CA LEU A 112 4.30 -2.64 -19.93
C LEU A 112 4.11 -1.42 -20.86
N ASN A 113 3.14 -1.51 -21.77
CA ASN A 113 2.89 -0.47 -22.78
C ASN A 113 1.73 0.48 -22.43
N GLY A 114 0.92 0.18 -21.40
CA GLY A 114 -0.18 1.02 -20.94
C GLY A 114 0.27 2.09 -19.96
N LYS A 115 -0.67 2.92 -19.52
CA LYS A 115 -0.45 3.94 -18.50
C LYS A 115 -0.26 3.31 -17.13
N LYS A 116 0.62 3.87 -16.35
CA LYS A 116 1.08 3.33 -15.07
C LYS A 116 0.83 4.30 -13.93
N TYR A 117 0.15 3.83 -12.89
CA TYR A 117 -0.24 4.63 -11.74
C TYR A 117 0.14 3.97 -10.43
N ILE A 118 0.39 4.78 -9.41
CA ILE A 118 0.44 4.29 -8.02
C ILE A 118 -0.86 4.71 -7.34
N ALA A 119 -1.47 3.77 -6.58
CA ALA A 119 -2.58 4.01 -5.68
C ALA A 119 -2.28 3.39 -4.31
N SER A 120 -1.79 4.20 -3.37
CA SER A 120 -1.28 3.74 -2.08
C SER A 120 -2.02 4.30 -0.88
N GLY A 121 -2.02 3.55 0.24
CA GLY A 121 -2.45 4.05 1.55
C GLY A 121 -1.47 5.04 2.18
N SER A 122 -0.27 5.17 1.65
CA SER A 122 0.76 6.10 2.11
C SER A 122 0.45 7.54 1.71
N GLU A 123 1.02 8.51 2.43
CA GLU A 123 0.75 9.93 2.19
C GLU A 123 1.27 10.33 0.79
N GLN A 124 0.43 11.03 0.04
CA GLN A 124 0.66 11.28 -1.39
C GLN A 124 1.88 12.15 -1.65
N GLN A 125 2.06 13.24 -0.91
CA GLN A 125 3.18 14.15 -1.16
C GLN A 125 4.51 13.50 -0.76
N GLU A 126 4.51 12.75 0.33
CA GLU A 126 5.67 11.96 0.78
C GLU A 126 6.11 10.95 -0.30
N LEU A 127 5.15 10.22 -0.88
CA LEU A 127 5.44 9.29 -1.99
C LEU A 127 6.02 10.00 -3.21
N ARG A 128 5.42 11.09 -3.64
CA ARG A 128 5.88 11.88 -4.79
C ARG A 128 7.31 12.38 -4.60
N ASP A 129 7.60 12.90 -3.41
CA ASP A 129 8.93 13.41 -3.07
C ASP A 129 9.97 12.30 -3.08
N VAL A 130 9.67 11.16 -2.45
CA VAL A 130 10.57 9.99 -2.42
C VAL A 130 10.79 9.42 -3.82
N PHE A 131 9.73 9.21 -4.59
CA PHE A 131 9.86 8.66 -5.94
C PHE A 131 10.65 9.58 -6.85
N LYS A 132 10.48 10.90 -6.72
CA LYS A 132 11.28 11.88 -7.43
C LYS A 132 12.75 11.85 -7.00
N GLU A 133 13.03 11.80 -5.70
CA GLU A 133 14.39 11.76 -5.16
C GLU A 133 15.15 10.49 -5.58
N ARG A 134 14.41 9.35 -5.67
CA ARG A 134 14.95 8.07 -6.16
C ARG A 134 14.97 7.93 -7.69
N GLY A 135 14.47 8.91 -8.45
CA GLY A 135 14.34 8.81 -9.90
C GLY A 135 13.32 7.78 -10.39
N LEU A 136 12.40 7.31 -9.52
CA LEU A 136 11.40 6.30 -9.84
C LEU A 136 10.12 6.89 -10.45
N ASN A 137 9.90 8.18 -10.32
CA ASN A 137 8.73 8.87 -10.86
C ASN A 137 8.62 8.77 -12.39
N VAL A 138 9.73 8.50 -13.09
CA VAL A 138 9.77 8.37 -14.56
C VAL A 138 8.99 7.16 -15.09
N TYR A 139 8.72 6.17 -14.24
CA TYR A 139 7.99 4.96 -14.60
C TYR A 139 6.46 5.13 -14.54
N PHE A 140 5.95 6.22 -13.94
CA PHE A 140 4.53 6.39 -13.66
C PHE A 140 3.98 7.68 -14.28
N ASP A 141 2.77 7.60 -14.83
CA ASP A 141 2.03 8.76 -15.30
C ASP A 141 1.59 9.65 -14.13
N GLU A 142 1.20 9.05 -12.99
CA GLU A 142 0.85 9.80 -11.79
C GLU A 142 0.93 8.91 -10.54
N ILE A 143 1.17 9.55 -9.37
CA ILE A 143 1.27 8.93 -8.06
C ILE A 143 0.16 9.48 -7.16
N TYR A 144 -0.73 8.59 -6.73
CA TYR A 144 -1.83 8.90 -5.83
C TYR A 144 -1.65 8.19 -4.48
N GLY A 145 -2.05 8.87 -3.41
CA GLY A 145 -1.94 8.38 -2.06
C GLY A 145 -3.02 8.91 -1.12
N SER A 146 -2.91 8.55 0.16
CA SER A 146 -3.80 9.10 1.19
C SER A 146 -3.68 10.64 1.30
N PRO A 147 -4.74 11.31 1.81
CA PRO A 147 -5.82 10.79 2.66
C PRO A 147 -7.00 10.13 1.94
N ALA A 148 -7.09 10.20 0.61
CA ALA A 148 -8.16 9.55 -0.13
C ALA A 148 -8.14 8.03 0.05
N LYS A 149 -9.32 7.40 0.00
CA LYS A 149 -9.41 5.93 0.08
C LYS A 149 -8.89 5.30 -1.20
N LYS A 150 -8.26 4.15 -1.10
CA LYS A 150 -7.69 3.44 -2.26
C LYS A 150 -8.72 3.16 -3.35
N SER A 151 -9.94 2.74 -2.98
CA SER A 151 -11.04 2.56 -3.94
C SER A 151 -11.38 3.82 -4.73
N ASP A 152 -11.34 4.99 -4.08
CA ASP A 152 -11.65 6.27 -4.71
C ASP A 152 -10.49 6.72 -5.62
N LEU A 153 -9.24 6.43 -5.23
CA LEU A 153 -8.06 6.65 -6.08
C LEU A 153 -8.16 5.84 -7.38
N VAL A 154 -8.49 4.55 -7.27
CA VAL A 154 -8.69 3.67 -8.43
C VAL A 154 -9.82 4.19 -9.31
N ALA A 155 -10.98 4.54 -8.73
CA ALA A 155 -12.10 5.09 -9.48
C ALA A 155 -11.73 6.37 -10.27
N ASN A 156 -10.95 7.27 -9.64
CA ASN A 156 -10.49 8.50 -10.27
C ASN A 156 -9.51 8.22 -11.42
N ILE A 157 -8.61 7.24 -11.28
CA ILE A 157 -7.70 6.81 -12.35
C ILE A 157 -8.50 6.30 -13.55
N LEU A 158 -9.46 5.40 -13.33
CA LEU A 158 -10.30 4.85 -14.41
C LEU A 158 -11.09 5.95 -15.12
N LYS A 159 -11.71 6.84 -14.35
CA LYS A 159 -12.50 7.97 -14.89
C LYS A 159 -11.64 8.91 -15.71
N SER A 160 -10.46 9.29 -15.24
CA SER A 160 -9.56 10.22 -15.94
C SER A 160 -9.01 9.67 -17.24
N ASN A 161 -8.93 8.34 -17.36
CA ASN A 161 -8.50 7.65 -18.58
C ASN A 161 -9.66 7.20 -19.48
N ASN A 162 -10.90 7.34 -19.02
CA ASN A 162 -12.09 6.86 -19.73
C ASN A 162 -11.95 5.38 -20.17
N SER A 163 -11.35 4.53 -19.33
CA SER A 163 -11.14 3.10 -19.60
C SER A 163 -11.38 2.28 -18.35
N GLN A 164 -12.02 1.10 -18.53
CA GLN A 164 -12.17 0.04 -17.52
C GLN A 164 -11.18 -1.12 -17.75
N ASN A 165 -10.40 -1.09 -18.83
CA ASN A 165 -9.40 -2.10 -19.14
C ASN A 165 -8.14 -1.88 -18.29
N ALA A 166 -8.23 -2.25 -17.01
CA ALA A 166 -7.23 -1.98 -15.99
C ALA A 166 -6.94 -3.22 -15.14
N VAL A 167 -5.71 -3.28 -14.64
CA VAL A 167 -5.27 -4.27 -13.66
C VAL A 167 -4.60 -3.57 -12.48
N MET A 168 -4.87 -4.05 -11.27
CA MET A 168 -4.20 -3.60 -10.05
C MET A 168 -3.33 -4.70 -9.47
N PHE A 169 -2.12 -4.34 -9.07
CA PHE A 169 -1.17 -5.18 -8.34
C PHE A 169 -1.13 -4.74 -6.88
N GLY A 170 -1.36 -5.67 -5.96
CA GLY A 170 -1.41 -5.37 -4.54
C GLY A 170 -0.98 -6.54 -3.68
N ASP A 171 -0.54 -6.24 -2.46
CA ASP A 171 -0.10 -7.22 -1.45
C ASP A 171 -1.04 -7.27 -0.23
N ALA A 172 -2.08 -6.44 -0.20
CA ALA A 172 -3.00 -6.29 0.93
C ALA A 172 -4.47 -6.55 0.56
N ILE A 173 -5.28 -6.86 1.56
CA ILE A 173 -6.73 -7.05 1.38
C ILE A 173 -7.41 -5.77 0.87
N SER A 174 -6.91 -4.59 1.27
CA SER A 174 -7.44 -3.31 0.79
C SER A 174 -7.27 -3.10 -0.72
N ASP A 175 -6.27 -3.72 -1.35
CA ASP A 175 -6.05 -3.67 -2.80
C ASP A 175 -7.04 -4.54 -3.54
N LEU A 176 -7.24 -5.76 -3.03
CA LEU A 176 -8.28 -6.66 -3.52
C LEU A 176 -9.67 -5.99 -3.44
N GLU A 177 -10.01 -5.42 -2.28
CA GLU A 177 -11.29 -4.71 -2.08
C GLU A 177 -11.43 -3.53 -3.05
N ALA A 178 -10.38 -2.73 -3.24
CA ALA A 178 -10.39 -1.60 -4.18
C ALA A 178 -10.60 -2.06 -5.62
N SER A 179 -9.98 -3.15 -6.02
CA SER A 179 -10.16 -3.74 -7.36
C SER A 179 -11.56 -4.28 -7.57
N GLN A 180 -12.11 -5.01 -6.59
CA GLN A 180 -13.47 -5.56 -6.65
C GLN A 180 -14.54 -4.47 -6.74
N VAL A 181 -14.43 -3.41 -5.91
CA VAL A 181 -15.38 -2.28 -5.91
C VAL A 181 -15.39 -1.56 -7.27
N ASN A 182 -14.24 -1.52 -7.95
CA ASN A 182 -14.08 -0.85 -9.24
C ASN A 182 -14.25 -1.78 -10.44
N ASN A 183 -14.52 -3.08 -10.22
CA ASN A 183 -14.69 -4.09 -11.27
C ASN A 183 -13.51 -4.16 -12.25
N ILE A 184 -12.28 -4.11 -11.74
CA ILE A 184 -11.07 -4.28 -12.52
C ILE A 184 -10.36 -5.58 -12.15
N GLU A 185 -9.43 -6.01 -13.01
CA GLU A 185 -8.59 -7.16 -12.76
C GLU A 185 -7.65 -6.89 -11.56
N PHE A 186 -7.35 -7.96 -10.80
CA PHE A 186 -6.43 -7.89 -9.66
C PHE A 186 -5.39 -9.00 -9.74
N ILE A 187 -4.17 -8.66 -9.38
CA ILE A 187 -3.08 -9.64 -9.21
C ILE A 187 -2.51 -9.47 -7.81
N ALA A 188 -2.66 -10.53 -7.02
CA ALA A 188 -2.11 -10.57 -5.68
C ALA A 188 -0.61 -10.89 -5.73
N TYR A 189 0.25 -9.96 -5.30
CA TYR A 189 1.67 -10.17 -5.12
C TYR A 189 1.96 -10.51 -3.66
N ILE A 190 2.24 -11.79 -3.35
CA ILE A 190 2.19 -12.28 -1.98
C ILE A 190 3.53 -12.39 -1.26
N SER A 191 4.67 -12.24 -1.95
CA SER A 191 6.00 -12.47 -1.36
C SER A 191 6.35 -11.52 -0.23
N PHE A 192 5.86 -10.28 -0.28
CA PHE A 192 6.08 -9.26 0.75
C PHE A 192 4.81 -8.92 1.54
N SER A 193 3.70 -9.62 1.27
CA SER A 193 2.45 -9.41 1.97
C SER A 193 2.54 -9.74 3.46
N ASN A 194 1.91 -8.93 4.30
CA ASN A 194 1.76 -9.23 5.72
C ASN A 194 0.68 -10.30 6.00
N VAL A 195 -0.18 -10.59 5.01
CA VAL A 195 -1.30 -11.53 5.11
C VAL A 195 -1.36 -12.49 3.91
N PRO A 196 -0.24 -13.12 3.51
CA PRO A 196 -0.13 -13.83 2.22
C PRO A 196 -1.12 -14.97 2.06
N VAL A 197 -1.41 -15.71 3.13
CA VAL A 197 -2.34 -16.85 3.10
C VAL A 197 -3.77 -16.39 2.88
N GLU A 198 -4.20 -15.37 3.60
CA GLU A 198 -5.55 -14.82 3.49
C GLU A 198 -5.76 -14.13 2.15
N LEU A 199 -4.78 -13.34 1.71
CA LEU A 199 -4.82 -12.64 0.42
C LEU A 199 -4.91 -13.65 -0.73
N ALA A 200 -4.05 -14.67 -0.74
CA ALA A 200 -4.08 -15.71 -1.76
C ALA A 200 -5.42 -16.43 -1.81
N LYS A 201 -5.96 -16.84 -0.65
CA LYS A 201 -7.25 -17.49 -0.54
C LYS A 201 -8.38 -16.64 -1.12
N ARG A 202 -8.49 -15.37 -0.69
CA ARG A 202 -9.57 -14.46 -1.16
C ARG A 202 -9.43 -14.15 -2.65
N SER A 203 -8.22 -13.97 -3.15
CA SER A 203 -7.96 -13.72 -4.57
C SER A 203 -8.38 -14.91 -5.42
N GLN A 204 -8.00 -16.14 -5.03
CA GLN A 204 -8.40 -17.35 -5.72
C GLN A 204 -9.93 -17.58 -5.72
N MET A 205 -10.61 -17.31 -4.59
CA MET A 205 -12.07 -17.39 -4.51
C MET A 205 -12.77 -16.38 -5.44
N ALA A 206 -12.13 -15.26 -5.74
CA ALA A 206 -12.59 -14.24 -6.67
C ALA A 206 -12.09 -14.46 -8.12
N ASN A 207 -11.42 -15.58 -8.41
CA ASN A 207 -10.77 -15.92 -9.68
C ASN A 207 -9.67 -14.94 -10.13
N PHE A 208 -9.01 -14.30 -9.19
CA PHE A 208 -7.85 -13.45 -9.46
C PHE A 208 -6.54 -14.23 -9.38
N LYS A 209 -5.56 -13.82 -10.19
CA LYS A 209 -4.23 -14.43 -10.21
C LYS A 209 -3.45 -14.08 -8.93
N VAL A 210 -2.66 -15.05 -8.46
CA VAL A 210 -1.73 -14.89 -7.32
C VAL A 210 -0.34 -15.18 -7.83
N ILE A 211 0.61 -14.30 -7.55
CA ILE A 211 2.02 -14.42 -7.93
C ILE A 211 2.94 -14.24 -6.73
N LYS A 212 4.12 -14.80 -6.82
CA LYS A 212 5.23 -14.61 -5.88
C LYS A 212 6.39 -13.83 -6.49
N THR A 213 6.52 -13.85 -7.81
CA THR A 213 7.56 -13.14 -8.54
C THR A 213 6.96 -12.46 -9.77
N TRP A 214 7.58 -11.39 -10.22
CA TRP A 214 7.15 -10.67 -11.43
C TRP A 214 7.30 -11.52 -12.70
N SER A 215 8.27 -12.45 -12.73
CA SER A 215 8.48 -13.36 -13.85
C SER A 215 7.29 -14.28 -14.12
N GLU A 216 6.50 -14.65 -13.10
CA GLU A 216 5.27 -15.45 -13.27
C GLU A 216 4.20 -14.77 -14.12
N ILE A 217 4.34 -13.47 -14.39
CA ILE A 217 3.43 -12.73 -15.28
C ILE A 217 3.84 -12.91 -16.74
N SER A 218 5.13 -13.05 -17.00
CA SER A 218 5.68 -13.15 -18.37
C SER A 218 5.60 -14.56 -18.94
N GLU A 219 5.31 -15.59 -18.15
CA GLU A 219 5.32 -17.00 -18.54
C GLU A 219 3.96 -17.51 -19.08
N ASP A 220 2.87 -16.73 -19.00
CA ASP A 220 1.53 -17.03 -19.53
C ASP A 220 1.27 -16.22 -20.84
#